data_f738d214eea3afb627310435a4cb87ce
#
_entry.id   f738d214eea3afb627310435a4cb87ce
#
_cell.length_a   1.000
_cell.length_b   1.000
_cell.length_c   1.000
_cell.angle_alpha   90.00
_cell.angle_beta   90.00
_cell.angle_gamma   90.00
#
_symmetry.space_group_name_H-M   'P 1'
#
loop_
_entity.id
_entity.type
_entity.pdbx_description
1 polymer ?
#
loop_
_entity_poly.entity_id
_entity_poly.type
_entity_poly.pdbx_seq_one_letter_code
_entity_poly.pdbx_strand_id
1 'polypeptide(L)'
;MLLTKGIPIEAVSILAREKSKELQHRYSARFVARCRRYFTDAGVSIVRDATIALAVGGVHAMHDPTEGGLCAALYELAEAAQVGVQVDERAIPILPEGRRLCDDFGMNPLGAIASGALIICADPSRVQAILRRLTRSGIAVTRIGTIVPARKGVTFVTGGRRVRSLPRFPVDEITRVLNSFSRPRL
;
A
#
# COMPACT_ATOMS: atom_id res chain seq x y z
N MET A 1 -1.74 -8.90 11.08
CA MET A 1 -1.00 -8.05 10.11
C MET A 1 -1.73 -6.73 9.95
N LEU A 2 -1.01 -5.63 10.02
CA LEU A 2 -1.51 -4.26 9.94
C LEU A 2 -0.89 -3.56 8.73
N LEU A 3 -1.56 -2.52 8.21
CA LEU A 3 -1.04 -1.61 7.19
C LEU A 3 -1.28 -0.18 7.66
N THR A 4 -0.24 0.66 7.66
CA THR A 4 -0.37 2.07 8.03
C THR A 4 -0.69 2.95 6.82
N LYS A 5 -1.29 4.10 7.06
CA LYS A 5 -1.61 5.21 6.14
C LYS A 5 -2.49 4.84 4.94
N GLY A 6 -2.21 3.76 4.25
CA GLY A 6 -2.90 3.33 3.03
C GLY A 6 -2.03 3.41 1.78
N ILE A 7 -2.58 2.97 0.65
CA ILE A 7 -1.88 2.88 -0.65
C ILE A 7 -2.64 3.65 -1.73
N PRO A 8 -2.02 3.97 -2.87
CA PRO A 8 -0.59 4.01 -3.18
C PRO A 8 -0.03 5.44 -2.97
N ILE A 9 0.61 5.70 -1.85
CA ILE A 9 1.07 7.06 -1.46
C ILE A 9 2.01 7.66 -2.50
N GLU A 10 3.10 6.95 -2.79
CA GLU A 10 4.15 7.47 -3.65
C GLU A 10 3.69 7.57 -5.11
N ALA A 11 3.00 6.55 -5.64
CA ALA A 11 2.49 6.57 -7.02
C ALA A 11 1.58 7.78 -7.28
N VAL A 12 0.71 8.13 -6.32
CA VAL A 12 -0.15 9.33 -6.41
C VAL A 12 0.69 10.61 -6.53
N SER A 13 1.76 10.73 -5.73
CA SER A 13 2.61 11.90 -5.75
C SER A 13 3.45 12.00 -7.03
N ILE A 14 3.94 10.87 -7.54
CA ILE A 14 4.67 10.79 -8.81
C ILE A 14 3.76 11.21 -9.97
N LEU A 15 2.57 10.63 -10.09
CA LEU A 15 1.61 11.01 -11.13
C LEU A 15 1.29 12.50 -11.09
N ALA A 16 1.07 13.06 -9.89
CA ALA A 16 0.75 14.47 -9.74
C ALA A 16 1.90 15.41 -10.14
N ARG A 17 3.13 14.92 -10.18
CA ARG A 17 4.31 15.66 -10.66
C ARG A 17 4.49 15.47 -12.16
N GLU A 18 4.60 14.22 -12.61
CA GLU A 18 4.94 13.86 -13.98
C GLU A 18 3.81 14.17 -14.97
N LYS A 19 2.55 13.99 -14.55
CA LYS A 19 1.35 14.25 -15.36
C LYS A 19 0.61 15.53 -14.97
N SER A 20 1.34 16.49 -14.39
CA SER A 20 0.76 17.72 -13.85
C SER A 20 -0.15 18.46 -14.82
N LYS A 21 0.28 18.68 -16.06
CA LYS A 21 -0.50 19.38 -17.09
C LYS A 21 -1.79 18.61 -17.42
N GLU A 22 -1.68 17.31 -17.64
CA GLU A 22 -2.83 16.44 -17.94
C GLU A 22 -3.85 16.43 -16.78
N LEU A 23 -3.35 16.31 -15.55
CA LEU A 23 -4.22 16.32 -14.37
C LEU A 23 -4.90 17.68 -14.15
N GLN A 24 -4.24 18.80 -14.47
CA GLN A 24 -4.85 20.13 -14.37
C GLN A 24 -5.99 20.37 -15.37
N HIS A 25 -6.01 19.64 -16.49
CA HIS A 25 -7.14 19.67 -17.42
C HIS A 25 -8.34 18.84 -16.94
N ARG A 26 -8.11 17.83 -16.09
CA ARG A 26 -9.15 16.90 -15.62
C ARG A 26 -9.63 17.20 -14.20
N TYR A 27 -8.79 17.83 -13.39
CA TYR A 27 -9.02 18.03 -11.96
C TYR A 27 -8.76 19.46 -11.51
N SER A 28 -9.40 19.82 -10.39
CA SER A 28 -9.15 21.11 -9.75
C SER A 28 -7.69 21.23 -9.27
N ALA A 29 -7.17 22.45 -9.25
CA ALA A 29 -5.84 22.74 -8.71
C ALA A 29 -5.67 22.22 -7.26
N ARG A 30 -6.75 22.29 -6.45
CA ARG A 30 -6.78 21.76 -5.08
C ARG A 30 -6.55 20.23 -5.04
N PHE A 31 -7.17 19.49 -5.95
CA PHE A 31 -6.99 18.03 -6.04
C PHE A 31 -5.53 17.69 -6.38
N VAL A 32 -4.98 18.31 -7.43
CA VAL A 32 -3.59 18.08 -7.87
C VAL A 32 -2.59 18.46 -6.77
N ALA A 33 -2.80 19.60 -6.09
CA ALA A 33 -1.98 20.00 -4.96
C ALA A 33 -2.03 19.00 -3.81
N ARG A 34 -3.19 18.41 -3.51
CA ARG A 34 -3.33 17.37 -2.49
C ARG A 34 -2.59 16.09 -2.87
N CYS A 35 -2.70 15.64 -4.12
CA CYS A 35 -1.95 14.50 -4.63
C CYS A 35 -0.44 14.69 -4.48
N ARG A 36 0.08 15.88 -4.81
CA ARG A 36 1.51 16.21 -4.65
C ARG A 36 1.96 16.17 -3.19
N ARG A 37 1.10 16.63 -2.27
CA ARG A 37 1.41 16.66 -0.84
C ARG A 37 1.53 15.28 -0.21
N TYR A 38 1.00 14.23 -0.81
CA TYR A 38 1.18 12.87 -0.29
C TYR A 38 2.63 12.47 -0.08
N PHE A 39 3.56 13.08 -0.80
CA PHE A 39 5.00 12.86 -0.58
C PHE A 39 5.47 13.34 0.79
N THR A 40 4.92 14.41 1.31
CA THR A 40 5.30 15.03 2.58
C THR A 40 4.24 14.87 3.68
N ASP A 41 2.97 14.96 3.30
CA ASP A 41 1.81 14.92 4.19
C ASP A 41 1.07 13.58 3.99
N ALA A 42 1.00 12.73 4.92
CA ALA A 42 1.04 11.30 5.04
C ALA A 42 2.50 10.81 4.97
N GLY A 43 3.26 11.29 4.02
CA GLY A 43 4.71 11.16 3.90
C GLY A 43 5.19 9.77 3.51
N VAL A 44 6.31 9.73 2.79
CA VAL A 44 6.98 8.47 2.41
C VAL A 44 7.83 7.88 3.54
N SER A 45 8.08 8.62 4.62
CA SER A 45 8.83 8.10 5.76
C SER A 45 7.97 7.19 6.63
N ILE A 46 8.49 6.00 6.93
CA ILE A 46 7.88 4.99 7.81
C ILE A 46 8.53 4.92 9.19
N VAL A 47 9.57 5.74 9.45
CA VAL A 47 10.37 5.67 10.67
C VAL A 47 9.52 5.84 11.92
N ARG A 48 8.60 6.83 11.91
CA ARG A 48 7.71 7.09 13.04
C ARG A 48 6.74 5.94 13.28
N ASP A 49 6.20 5.36 12.21
CA ASP A 49 5.28 4.21 12.25
C ASP A 49 5.98 3.01 12.89
N ALA A 50 7.17 2.68 12.40
CA ALA A 50 7.98 1.57 12.89
C ALA A 50 8.39 1.76 14.36
N THR A 51 8.91 2.94 14.71
CA THR A 51 9.36 3.23 16.08
C THR A 51 8.21 3.10 17.09
N ILE A 52 7.01 3.60 16.74
CA ILE A 52 5.83 3.51 17.61
C ILE A 52 5.39 2.06 17.78
N ALA A 53 5.38 1.27 16.70
CA ALA A 53 4.99 -0.13 16.78
C ALA A 53 5.98 -0.96 17.61
N LEU A 54 7.28 -0.77 17.39
CA LEU A 54 8.35 -1.44 18.14
C LEU A 54 8.29 -1.12 19.64
N ALA A 55 7.99 0.12 20.01
CA ALA A 55 7.86 0.52 21.41
C ALA A 55 6.71 -0.20 22.16
N VAL A 56 5.69 -0.70 21.44
CA VAL A 56 4.62 -1.52 22.04
C VAL A 56 5.08 -2.95 22.27
N GLY A 57 6.01 -3.43 21.46
CA GLY A 57 6.52 -4.81 21.47
C GLY A 57 5.63 -5.81 20.74
N GLY A 58 6.14 -7.05 20.59
CA GLY A 58 5.46 -8.15 19.90
C GLY A 58 5.43 -8.00 18.38
N VAL A 59 6.29 -7.18 17.79
CA VAL A 59 6.48 -7.08 16.35
C VAL A 59 7.47 -8.14 15.88
N HIS A 60 7.09 -8.92 14.87
CA HIS A 60 7.91 -9.99 14.30
C HIS A 60 8.59 -9.60 12.99
N ALA A 61 7.88 -8.83 12.15
CA ALA A 61 8.40 -8.36 10.87
C ALA A 61 7.71 -7.07 10.47
N MET A 62 8.42 -6.27 9.69
CA MET A 62 7.93 -5.07 9.03
C MET A 62 8.41 -5.04 7.59
N HIS A 63 7.62 -4.48 6.70
CA HIS A 63 7.98 -4.25 5.31
C HIS A 63 7.24 -3.05 4.74
N ASP A 64 7.93 -2.19 4.04
CA ASP A 64 7.32 -1.09 3.29
C ASP A 64 7.03 -1.54 1.85
N PRO A 65 5.82 -1.36 1.34
CA PRO A 65 5.47 -1.75 -0.02
C PRO A 65 6.04 -0.74 -1.03
N THR A 66 7.27 -0.95 -1.45
CA THR A 66 7.95 -0.15 -2.46
C THR A 66 7.56 -0.60 -3.87
N GLU A 67 8.50 -0.81 -4.79
CA GLU A 67 8.25 -1.21 -6.17
C GLU A 67 7.43 -2.51 -6.26
N GLY A 68 6.45 -2.55 -7.15
CA GLY A 68 5.48 -3.64 -7.24
C GLY A 68 4.35 -3.58 -6.20
N GLY A 69 4.36 -2.55 -5.35
CA GLY A 69 3.31 -2.19 -4.42
C GLY A 69 3.03 -3.21 -3.31
N LEU A 70 1.83 -3.16 -2.77
CA LEU A 70 1.43 -4.02 -1.65
C LEU A 70 1.52 -5.51 -1.98
N CYS A 71 1.21 -5.90 -3.21
CA CYS A 71 1.26 -7.31 -3.59
C CYS A 71 2.68 -7.87 -3.59
N ALA A 72 3.67 -7.13 -4.14
CA ALA A 72 5.07 -7.55 -4.10
C ALA A 72 5.55 -7.69 -2.65
N ALA A 73 5.34 -6.68 -1.83
CA ALA A 73 5.75 -6.70 -0.42
C ALA A 73 5.15 -7.87 0.38
N LEU A 74 3.89 -8.25 0.09
CA LEU A 74 3.26 -9.41 0.74
C LEU A 74 3.86 -10.74 0.31
N TYR A 75 4.26 -10.87 -0.96
CA TYR A 75 4.97 -12.05 -1.45
C TYR A 75 6.38 -12.13 -0.85
N GLU A 76 7.13 -11.03 -0.85
CA GLU A 76 8.48 -10.93 -0.28
C GLU A 76 8.49 -11.29 1.21
N LEU A 77 7.54 -10.74 1.96
CA LEU A 77 7.39 -11.06 3.39
C LEU A 77 7.07 -12.54 3.61
N ALA A 78 6.16 -13.11 2.81
CA ALA A 78 5.77 -14.51 2.92
C ALA A 78 6.94 -15.44 2.58
N GLU A 79 7.72 -15.11 1.55
CA GLU A 79 8.89 -15.87 1.09
C GLU A 79 10.02 -15.81 2.12
N ALA A 80 10.38 -14.60 2.58
CA ALA A 80 11.44 -14.40 3.56
C ALA A 80 11.16 -15.14 4.89
N ALA A 81 9.90 -15.15 5.34
CA ALA A 81 9.50 -15.80 6.58
C ALA A 81 9.04 -17.27 6.41
N GLN A 82 9.00 -17.79 5.19
CA GLN A 82 8.52 -19.15 4.86
C GLN A 82 7.10 -19.42 5.38
N VAL A 83 6.20 -18.44 5.22
CA VAL A 83 4.82 -18.49 5.68
C VAL A 83 3.83 -18.24 4.52
N GLY A 84 2.55 -18.47 4.79
CA GLY A 84 1.46 -17.99 3.94
C GLY A 84 0.88 -16.69 4.51
N VAL A 85 0.17 -15.96 3.66
CA VAL A 85 -0.49 -14.71 4.03
C VAL A 85 -1.93 -14.71 3.51
N GLN A 86 -2.88 -14.40 4.38
CA GLN A 86 -4.27 -14.18 4.00
C GLN A 86 -4.66 -12.72 4.25
N VAL A 87 -5.12 -12.05 3.21
CA VAL A 87 -5.48 -10.63 3.23
C VAL A 87 -6.97 -10.46 2.95
N ASP A 88 -7.63 -9.68 3.76
CA ASP A 88 -8.97 -9.18 3.43
C ASP A 88 -8.85 -8.00 2.45
N GLU A 89 -9.19 -8.25 1.19
CA GLU A 89 -9.10 -7.25 0.12
C GLU A 89 -9.89 -5.97 0.45
N ARG A 90 -11.02 -6.11 1.14
CA ARG A 90 -11.88 -4.98 1.51
C ARG A 90 -11.32 -4.14 2.65
N ALA A 91 -10.43 -4.72 3.43
CA ALA A 91 -9.78 -4.03 4.54
C ALA A 91 -8.55 -3.21 4.10
N ILE A 92 -8.08 -3.35 2.85
CA ILE A 92 -6.95 -2.58 2.35
C ILE A 92 -7.36 -1.12 2.18
N PRO A 93 -6.76 -0.17 2.93
CA PRO A 93 -7.08 1.24 2.80
C PRO A 93 -6.46 1.80 1.52
N ILE A 94 -7.29 2.11 0.54
CA ILE A 94 -6.87 2.80 -0.69
C ILE A 94 -7.21 4.28 -0.54
N LEU A 95 -6.19 5.14 -0.72
CA LEU A 95 -6.36 6.58 -0.65
C LEU A 95 -7.39 7.06 -1.68
N PRO A 96 -8.32 7.96 -1.33
CA PRO A 96 -9.37 8.41 -2.25
C PRO A 96 -8.83 8.96 -3.57
N GLU A 97 -7.79 9.80 -3.52
CA GLU A 97 -7.12 10.32 -4.70
C GLU A 97 -6.39 9.23 -5.46
N GLY A 98 -5.81 8.27 -4.73
CA GLY A 98 -5.15 7.10 -5.30
C GLY A 98 -6.10 6.25 -6.12
N ARG A 99 -7.28 5.94 -5.58
CA ARG A 99 -8.32 5.21 -6.29
C ARG A 99 -8.69 5.92 -7.59
N ARG A 100 -8.97 7.21 -7.51
CA ARG A 100 -9.39 7.98 -8.67
C ARG A 100 -8.33 8.07 -9.76
N LEU A 101 -7.07 8.30 -9.38
CA LEU A 101 -5.97 8.30 -10.36
C LEU A 101 -5.71 6.90 -10.93
N CYS A 102 -5.80 5.86 -10.11
CA CYS A 102 -5.68 4.49 -10.59
C CYS A 102 -6.76 4.15 -11.63
N ASP A 103 -8.02 4.51 -11.37
CA ASP A 103 -9.12 4.29 -12.30
C ASP A 103 -8.89 5.05 -13.62
N ASP A 104 -8.50 6.32 -13.57
CA ASP A 104 -8.29 7.16 -14.76
C ASP A 104 -7.09 6.74 -15.63
N PHE A 105 -6.04 6.23 -15.01
CA PHE A 105 -4.82 5.78 -15.69
C PHE A 105 -4.77 4.26 -15.93
N GLY A 106 -5.83 3.54 -15.59
CA GLY A 106 -5.89 2.09 -15.71
C GLY A 106 -4.82 1.36 -14.89
N MET A 107 -4.49 1.88 -13.71
CA MET A 107 -3.54 1.27 -12.78
C MET A 107 -4.25 0.41 -11.73
N ASN A 108 -3.60 -0.66 -11.31
CA ASN A 108 -4.03 -1.37 -10.12
C ASN A 108 -3.30 -0.81 -8.88
N PRO A 109 -4.02 -0.24 -7.88
CA PRO A 109 -3.38 0.34 -6.70
C PRO A 109 -2.57 -0.68 -5.88
N LEU A 110 -2.86 -1.98 -6.03
CA LEU A 110 -2.16 -3.05 -5.31
C LEU A 110 -0.75 -3.34 -5.87
N GLY A 111 -0.49 -2.96 -7.13
CA GLY A 111 0.79 -3.13 -7.81
C GLY A 111 1.54 -1.83 -8.05
N ALA A 112 1.06 -0.72 -7.51
CA ALA A 112 1.68 0.60 -7.63
C ALA A 112 2.49 0.94 -6.38
N ILE A 113 3.68 1.49 -6.57
CA ILE A 113 4.60 1.87 -5.51
C ILE A 113 3.89 2.66 -4.39
N ALA A 114 4.07 2.23 -3.16
CA ALA A 114 3.34 2.72 -2.01
C ALA A 114 4.24 3.05 -0.80
N SER A 115 5.50 3.46 -1.08
CA SER A 115 6.40 3.95 -0.04
C SER A 115 5.69 4.95 0.86
N GLY A 116 5.91 4.82 2.16
CA GLY A 116 5.18 5.56 3.20
C GLY A 116 4.13 4.73 3.92
N ALA A 117 3.57 3.70 3.31
CA ALA A 117 2.82 2.67 4.01
C ALA A 117 3.77 1.68 4.68
N LEU A 118 3.35 1.05 5.77
CA LEU A 118 4.15 0.03 6.47
C LEU A 118 3.26 -1.17 6.80
N ILE A 119 3.68 -2.34 6.34
CA ILE A 119 3.14 -3.62 6.78
C ILE A 119 3.78 -3.97 8.12
N ILE A 120 2.98 -4.33 9.13
CA ILE A 120 3.45 -4.73 10.45
C ILE A 120 2.86 -6.10 10.79
N CYS A 121 3.71 -7.08 10.97
CA CYS A 121 3.35 -8.41 11.48
C CYS A 121 3.64 -8.45 12.98
N ALA A 122 2.63 -8.73 13.78
CA ALA A 122 2.74 -8.70 15.23
C ALA A 122 1.91 -9.82 15.88
N ASP A 123 2.26 -10.13 17.13
CA ASP A 123 1.49 -11.02 17.98
C ASP A 123 0.02 -10.63 18.03
N PRO A 124 -0.92 -11.60 17.90
CA PRO A 124 -2.35 -11.32 18.03
C PRO A 124 -2.72 -10.56 19.31
N SER A 125 -2.03 -10.84 20.42
CA SER A 125 -2.22 -10.18 21.72
C SER A 125 -1.80 -8.70 21.73
N ARG A 126 -0.89 -8.29 20.85
CA ARG A 126 -0.35 -6.94 20.76
C ARG A 126 -1.02 -6.08 19.68
N VAL A 127 -1.70 -6.68 18.72
CA VAL A 127 -2.33 -5.97 17.59
C VAL A 127 -3.18 -4.79 18.05
N GLN A 128 -4.04 -4.97 19.05
CA GLN A 128 -4.92 -3.89 19.53
C GLN A 128 -4.15 -2.75 20.22
N ALA A 129 -3.07 -3.07 20.90
CA ALA A 129 -2.23 -2.05 21.54
C ALA A 129 -1.47 -1.23 20.49
N ILE A 130 -0.93 -1.88 19.44
CA ILE A 130 -0.25 -1.23 18.31
C ILE A 130 -1.24 -0.32 17.57
N LEU A 131 -2.44 -0.83 17.21
CA LEU A 131 -3.49 -0.05 16.58
C LEU A 131 -3.81 1.22 17.35
N ARG A 132 -4.12 1.08 18.65
CA ARG A 132 -4.42 2.24 19.52
C ARG A 132 -3.27 3.24 19.58
N ARG A 133 -2.04 2.76 19.69
CA ARG A 133 -0.88 3.64 19.84
C ARG A 133 -0.60 4.44 18.56
N LEU A 134 -0.66 3.79 17.38
CA LEU A 134 -0.52 4.44 16.08
C LEU A 134 -1.64 5.47 15.85
N THR A 135 -2.89 5.07 16.07
CA THR A 135 -4.06 5.97 15.91
C THR A 135 -3.95 7.20 16.81
N ARG A 136 -3.60 7.03 18.10
CA ARG A 136 -3.39 8.16 19.02
C ARG A 136 -2.24 9.07 18.60
N SER A 137 -1.30 8.55 17.83
CA SER A 137 -0.18 9.32 17.25
C SER A 137 -0.52 9.98 15.93
N GLY A 138 -1.80 9.93 15.49
CA GLY A 138 -2.27 10.50 14.25
C GLY A 138 -1.93 9.68 13.00
N ILE A 139 -1.50 8.42 13.15
CA ILE A 139 -1.19 7.53 12.04
C ILE A 139 -2.40 6.63 11.79
N ALA A 140 -3.00 6.75 10.59
CA ALA A 140 -4.04 5.82 10.16
C ALA A 140 -3.46 4.40 10.06
N VAL A 141 -4.19 3.41 10.57
CA VAL A 141 -3.75 2.02 10.56
C VAL A 141 -4.94 1.08 10.50
N THR A 142 -4.83 0.03 9.71
CA THR A 142 -5.90 -0.94 9.50
C THR A 142 -5.35 -2.36 9.62
N ARG A 143 -6.12 -3.26 10.23
CA ARG A 143 -5.82 -4.69 10.18
C ARG A 143 -6.26 -5.23 8.83
N ILE A 144 -5.31 -5.68 8.01
CA ILE A 144 -5.57 -6.13 6.64
C ILE A 144 -5.52 -7.65 6.46
N GLY A 145 -5.04 -8.40 7.44
CA GLY A 145 -4.93 -9.85 7.25
C GLY A 145 -4.22 -10.59 8.39
N THR A 146 -3.86 -11.83 8.10
CA THR A 146 -3.20 -12.76 9.05
C THR A 146 -2.11 -13.57 8.36
N ILE A 147 -1.11 -13.97 9.14
CA ILE A 147 -0.11 -14.97 8.75
C ILE A 147 -0.74 -16.35 8.94
N VAL A 148 -0.48 -17.24 8.00
CA VAL A 148 -0.99 -18.61 7.95
C VAL A 148 0.14 -19.57 7.56
N PRO A 149 -0.03 -20.92 7.72
CA PRO A 149 0.96 -21.87 7.23
C PRO A 149 1.26 -21.70 5.73
N ALA A 150 2.54 -21.89 5.34
CA ALA A 150 3.04 -21.70 3.96
C ALA A 150 2.19 -22.40 2.88
N ARG A 151 1.66 -23.60 3.16
CA ARG A 151 0.81 -24.36 2.23
C ARG A 151 -0.45 -23.62 1.77
N LYS A 152 -0.88 -22.58 2.51
CA LYS A 152 -2.03 -21.74 2.12
C LYS A 152 -1.70 -20.63 1.13
N GLY A 153 -0.39 -20.42 0.87
CA GLY A 153 0.10 -19.41 -0.06
C GLY A 153 -0.24 -17.98 0.35
N VAL A 154 -0.08 -17.06 -0.61
CA VAL A 154 -0.41 -15.63 -0.45
C VAL A 154 -1.72 -15.37 -1.18
N THR A 155 -2.79 -15.14 -0.41
CA THR A 155 -4.15 -15.18 -0.93
C THR A 155 -5.04 -14.06 -0.40
N PHE A 156 -6.01 -13.63 -1.22
CA PHE A 156 -7.12 -12.80 -0.77
C PHE A 156 -8.25 -13.65 -0.19
N VAL A 157 -8.85 -13.16 0.88
CA VAL A 157 -10.12 -13.59 1.40
C VAL A 157 -11.18 -12.59 0.95
N THR A 158 -12.17 -13.05 0.17
CA THR A 158 -13.25 -12.20 -0.31
C THR A 158 -14.58 -12.75 0.19
N GLY A 159 -15.35 -11.96 0.94
CA GLY A 159 -16.69 -12.37 1.37
C GLY A 159 -16.75 -13.63 2.24
N GLY A 160 -15.69 -13.90 3.00
CA GLY A 160 -15.63 -14.99 4.01
C GLY A 160 -15.49 -16.42 3.46
N ARG A 161 -15.59 -16.66 2.16
CA ARG A 161 -15.57 -18.03 1.62
C ARG A 161 -14.70 -18.26 0.38
N ARG A 162 -14.30 -17.22 -0.35
CA ARG A 162 -13.56 -17.40 -1.60
C ARG A 162 -12.12 -16.93 -1.45
N VAL A 163 -11.20 -17.87 -1.53
CA VAL A 163 -9.74 -17.60 -1.52
C VAL A 163 -9.26 -17.58 -2.97
N ARG A 164 -8.61 -16.48 -3.37
CA ARG A 164 -7.88 -16.37 -4.64
C ARG A 164 -6.47 -15.91 -4.38
N SER A 165 -5.53 -16.29 -5.24
CA SER A 165 -4.15 -15.79 -5.15
C SER A 165 -4.11 -14.27 -5.34
N LEU A 166 -3.16 -13.61 -4.68
CA LEU A 166 -2.86 -12.22 -4.98
C LEU A 166 -2.31 -12.12 -6.42
N PRO A 167 -2.63 -11.03 -7.14
CA PRO A 167 -2.02 -10.77 -8.44
C PRO A 167 -0.51 -10.55 -8.27
N ARG A 168 0.25 -10.86 -9.32
CA ARG A 168 1.66 -10.52 -9.46
C ARG A 168 1.80 -9.45 -10.52
N PHE A 169 2.62 -8.46 -10.25
CA PHE A 169 2.90 -7.36 -11.16
C PHE A 169 4.36 -7.48 -11.58
N PRO A 170 4.65 -7.89 -12.85
CA PRO A 170 6.03 -8.05 -13.32
C PRO A 170 6.76 -6.72 -13.48
N VAL A 171 6.00 -5.63 -13.55
CA VAL A 171 6.48 -4.25 -13.61
C VAL A 171 5.56 -3.43 -12.71
N ASP A 172 6.11 -2.48 -11.98
CA ASP A 172 5.31 -1.54 -11.18
C ASP A 172 4.31 -0.81 -12.06
N GLU A 173 3.10 -0.67 -11.55
CA GLU A 173 2.00 -0.05 -12.29
C GLU A 173 2.27 1.42 -12.66
N ILE A 174 3.00 2.17 -11.81
CA ILE A 174 3.40 3.54 -12.17
C ILE A 174 4.39 3.56 -13.33
N THR A 175 5.35 2.65 -13.35
CA THR A 175 6.33 2.50 -14.43
C THR A 175 5.65 2.13 -15.74
N ARG A 176 4.69 1.20 -15.70
CA ARG A 176 3.89 0.81 -16.86
C ARG A 176 3.15 2.02 -17.45
N VAL A 177 2.52 2.83 -16.61
CA VAL A 177 1.77 4.01 -17.04
C VAL A 177 2.72 5.07 -17.61
N LEU A 178 3.81 5.41 -16.94
CA LEU A 178 4.75 6.43 -17.41
C LEU A 178 5.37 6.05 -18.75
N ASN A 179 5.76 4.78 -18.93
CA ASN A 179 6.36 4.28 -20.16
C ASN A 179 5.36 4.22 -21.34
N SER A 180 4.07 4.00 -21.09
CA SER A 180 3.05 3.99 -22.14
C SER A 180 2.86 5.35 -22.83
N PHE A 181 3.20 6.43 -22.14
CA PHE A 181 3.14 7.80 -22.66
C PHE A 181 4.43 8.28 -23.33
N SER A 182 5.54 7.57 -23.12
CA SER A 182 6.86 7.91 -23.68
C SER A 182 7.03 7.38 -25.11
N ARG A 183 6.11 6.57 -25.62
CA ARG A 183 6.14 6.11 -27.02
C ARG A 183 5.43 7.16 -27.87
N PRO A 184 6.12 7.78 -28.86
CA PRO A 184 5.43 8.60 -29.86
C PRO A 184 4.38 7.74 -30.57
N ARG A 185 3.18 8.26 -30.72
CA ARG A 185 2.19 7.66 -31.62
C ARG A 185 2.77 7.78 -33.03
N LEU A 186 3.23 6.65 -33.57
CA LEU A 186 3.57 6.52 -34.97
C LEU A 186 2.30 6.69 -35.82
#